data_d3441c81f2a6e9fbf561fd133b44be66
#
_entry.id   d3441c81f2a6e9fbf561fd133b44be66
#
_cell.length_a   1.000
_cell.length_b   1.000
_cell.length_c   1.000
_cell.angle_alpha   90.00
_cell.angle_beta   90.00
_cell.angle_gamma   90.00
#
_symmetry.space_group_name_H-M   'P 1'
#
loop_
_entity.id
_entity.type
_entity.pdbx_description
1 polymer ?
#
loop_
_entity_poly.entity_id
_entity_poly.type
_entity_poly.pdbx_seq_one_letter_code
_entity_poly.pdbx_strand_id
1 'polypeptide(L)'
;MRTIDLYSDVLPVALFRRLARSVREVGTERLENSYRTNFWFALDAPPRNVVEEAIVRLWRVVRPGPRCIGAEWWLGRLAYGQSLPMHFDRDMTLERRTGQVAHPLWSSILYLNRFPSSPTVILDQVLGRDRRSLVPPVPRYGKAVEPVPNRYVAYRGDLYHGVVASPAARERAARSGKARKAAGVRLTLLVNYWDRRPLPPVCRDYVGTVYGALQKGYRATT
;
A
#
# COMPACT_ATOMS: atom_id res chain seq x y z
N MET A 1 22.19 0.00 -6.76
CA MET A 1 20.92 -0.75 -6.81
C MET A 1 19.77 0.26 -6.66
N ARG A 2 18.81 0.31 -7.60
CA ARG A 2 17.65 1.21 -7.47
C ARG A 2 16.86 0.82 -6.21
N THR A 3 16.54 1.78 -5.38
CA THR A 3 15.81 1.56 -4.12
C THR A 3 14.34 1.98 -4.19
N ILE A 4 13.97 2.75 -5.24
CA ILE A 4 12.63 3.26 -5.48
C ILE A 4 12.36 3.22 -6.99
N ASP A 5 11.41 2.41 -7.40
CA ASP A 5 11.00 2.25 -8.80
C ASP A 5 9.58 2.82 -9.00
N LEU A 6 9.37 3.54 -10.10
CA LEU A 6 8.09 4.15 -10.44
C LEU A 6 7.64 3.68 -11.82
N TYR A 7 6.40 3.23 -11.91
CA TYR A 7 5.77 2.73 -13.13
C TYR A 7 4.48 3.49 -13.39
N SER A 8 4.26 3.88 -14.64
CA SER A 8 2.98 4.40 -15.12
C SER A 8 2.24 3.31 -15.89
N ASP A 9 0.91 3.32 -15.81
CA ASP A 9 0.05 2.37 -16.52
C ASP A 9 0.46 0.90 -16.34
N VAL A 10 0.80 0.55 -15.08
CA VAL A 10 1.43 -0.72 -14.73
C VAL A 10 0.55 -1.94 -14.98
N LEU A 11 -0.77 -1.81 -14.79
CA LEU A 11 -1.74 -2.88 -15.07
C LEU A 11 -2.41 -2.67 -16.43
N PRO A 12 -2.77 -3.76 -17.13
CA PRO A 12 -3.65 -3.67 -18.28
C PRO A 12 -4.92 -2.89 -17.95
N VAL A 13 -5.38 -2.04 -18.86
CA VAL A 13 -6.50 -1.11 -18.65
C VAL A 13 -7.76 -1.83 -18.15
N ALA A 14 -8.08 -2.99 -18.71
CA ALA A 14 -9.26 -3.77 -18.33
C ALA A 14 -9.17 -4.25 -16.88
N LEU A 15 -8.02 -4.79 -16.46
CA LEU A 15 -7.78 -5.23 -15.08
C LEU A 15 -7.82 -4.05 -14.11
N PHE A 16 -7.14 -2.96 -14.45
CA PHE A 16 -7.13 -1.76 -13.61
C PHE A 16 -8.54 -1.19 -13.40
N ARG A 17 -9.34 -1.08 -14.48
CA ARG A 17 -10.73 -0.59 -14.39
C ARG A 17 -11.60 -1.51 -13.53
N ARG A 18 -11.45 -2.83 -13.67
CA ARG A 18 -12.17 -3.82 -12.84
C ARG A 18 -11.77 -3.67 -11.36
N LEU A 19 -10.48 -3.64 -11.05
CA LEU A 19 -9.97 -3.44 -9.70
C LEU A 19 -10.48 -2.13 -9.07
N ALA A 20 -10.31 -1.01 -9.75
CA ALA A 20 -10.73 0.29 -9.25
C ALA A 20 -12.25 0.40 -9.03
N ARG A 21 -13.06 -0.28 -9.85
CA ARG A 21 -14.52 -0.39 -9.68
C ARG A 21 -14.83 -1.21 -8.42
N SER A 22 -14.28 -2.41 -8.31
CA SER A 22 -14.53 -3.30 -7.17
C SER A 22 -14.15 -2.67 -5.84
N VAL A 23 -13.02 -1.94 -5.79
CA VAL A 23 -12.60 -1.21 -4.57
C VAL A 23 -13.59 -0.09 -4.22
N ARG A 24 -14.11 0.65 -5.20
CA ARG A 24 -15.16 1.65 -4.94
C ARG A 24 -16.47 1.01 -4.44
N GLU A 25 -16.84 -0.15 -4.96
CA GLU A 25 -18.02 -0.91 -4.53
C GLU A 25 -17.90 -1.48 -3.11
N VAL A 26 -16.69 -1.69 -2.59
CA VAL A 26 -16.47 -2.03 -1.18
C VAL A 26 -17.03 -0.94 -0.25
N GLY A 27 -16.96 0.32 -0.68
CA GLY A 27 -17.44 1.47 0.08
C GLY A 27 -16.38 2.04 1.03
N THR A 28 -16.38 3.36 1.16
CA THR A 28 -15.34 4.08 1.91
C THR A 28 -15.33 3.79 3.40
N GLU A 29 -16.49 3.56 4.02
CA GLU A 29 -16.59 3.26 5.45
C GLU A 29 -15.93 1.94 5.82
N ARG A 30 -16.07 0.92 4.98
CA ARG A 30 -15.39 -0.36 5.17
C ARG A 30 -13.88 -0.25 5.03
N LEU A 31 -13.40 0.64 4.14
CA LEU A 31 -11.97 0.89 3.97
C LEU A 31 -11.36 1.61 5.16
N GLU A 32 -12.06 2.52 5.83
CA GLU A 32 -11.59 3.17 7.07
C GLU A 32 -11.27 2.15 8.17
N ASN A 33 -12.10 1.14 8.31
CA ASN A 33 -11.90 0.08 9.30
C ASN A 33 -10.80 -0.92 8.90
N SER A 34 -10.34 -0.92 7.66
CA SER A 34 -9.43 -1.92 7.12
C SER A 34 -7.94 -1.63 7.37
N TYR A 35 -7.54 -0.43 7.78
CA TYR A 35 -6.15 -0.09 8.12
C TYR A 35 -5.52 -0.97 9.20
N ARG A 36 -6.32 -1.72 9.92
CA ARG A 36 -5.88 -2.63 10.99
C ARG A 36 -5.88 -4.10 10.56
N THR A 37 -6.22 -4.38 9.32
CA THR A 37 -6.34 -5.75 8.84
C THR A 37 -5.69 -5.88 7.48
N ASN A 38 -4.62 -6.66 7.43
CA ASN A 38 -3.89 -6.99 6.23
C ASN A 38 -4.16 -8.44 5.87
N PHE A 39 -4.15 -8.75 4.58
CA PHE A 39 -4.43 -10.08 4.06
C PHE A 39 -3.19 -10.70 3.45
N TRP A 40 -3.02 -11.99 3.66
CA TRP A 40 -1.96 -12.78 3.07
C TRP A 40 -2.41 -13.42 1.74
N PHE A 41 -1.53 -13.33 0.76
CA PHE A 41 -1.63 -14.05 -0.49
C PHE A 41 -0.29 -14.76 -0.79
N ALA A 42 -0.29 -16.10 -0.79
CA ALA A 42 0.86 -16.90 -1.20
C ALA A 42 1.00 -16.83 -2.73
N LEU A 43 2.20 -16.51 -3.24
CA LEU A 43 2.39 -16.24 -4.67
C LEU A 43 2.37 -17.51 -5.56
N ASP A 44 2.45 -18.68 -4.94
CA ASP A 44 2.26 -19.99 -5.57
C ASP A 44 0.79 -20.45 -5.61
N ALA A 45 -0.10 -19.73 -4.91
CA ALA A 45 -1.53 -20.04 -4.91
C ALA A 45 -2.25 -19.34 -6.09
N PRO A 46 -3.35 -19.92 -6.60
CA PRO A 46 -4.18 -19.22 -7.58
C PRO A 46 -4.88 -18.00 -6.94
N PRO A 47 -4.97 -16.88 -7.66
CA PRO A 47 -5.69 -15.71 -7.17
C PRO A 47 -7.18 -16.02 -6.99
N ARG A 48 -7.78 -15.49 -5.94
CA ARG A 48 -9.19 -15.73 -5.54
C ARG A 48 -10.09 -14.52 -5.78
N ASN A 49 -9.50 -13.38 -6.11
CA ASN A 49 -10.21 -12.12 -6.34
C ASN A 49 -9.37 -11.19 -7.22
N VAL A 50 -9.98 -10.07 -7.63
CA VAL A 50 -9.35 -9.09 -8.53
C VAL A 50 -8.09 -8.44 -7.95
N VAL A 51 -7.97 -8.33 -6.63
CA VAL A 51 -6.77 -7.77 -5.97
C VAL A 51 -5.61 -8.75 -6.10
N GLU A 52 -5.83 -10.03 -5.80
CA GLU A 52 -4.79 -11.07 -5.91
C GLU A 52 -4.35 -11.25 -7.37
N GLU A 53 -5.28 -11.16 -8.34
CA GLU A 53 -4.93 -11.12 -9.77
C GLU A 53 -4.03 -9.93 -10.12
N ALA A 54 -4.34 -8.75 -9.59
CA ALA A 54 -3.50 -7.57 -9.77
C ALA A 54 -2.12 -7.78 -9.12
N ILE A 55 -2.03 -8.35 -7.93
CA ILE A 55 -0.77 -8.64 -7.23
C ILE A 55 0.12 -9.57 -8.06
N VAL A 56 -0.43 -10.62 -8.69
CA VAL A 56 0.33 -11.50 -9.59
C VAL A 56 0.98 -10.72 -10.74
N ARG A 57 0.28 -9.73 -11.30
CA ARG A 57 0.85 -8.86 -12.35
C ARG A 57 1.92 -7.92 -11.80
N LEU A 58 1.66 -7.27 -10.66
CA LEU A 58 2.59 -6.35 -10.00
C LEU A 58 3.87 -7.06 -9.56
N TRP A 59 3.75 -8.29 -9.03
CA TRP A 59 4.90 -9.11 -8.66
C TRP A 59 5.85 -9.37 -9.83
N ARG A 60 5.32 -9.65 -11.02
CA ARG A 60 6.12 -9.84 -12.24
C ARG A 60 6.86 -8.58 -12.67
N VAL A 61 6.35 -7.40 -12.30
CA VAL A 61 7.00 -6.10 -12.57
C VAL A 61 8.11 -5.81 -11.56
N VAL A 62 7.82 -5.98 -10.26
CA VAL A 62 8.77 -5.69 -9.16
C VAL A 62 9.92 -6.70 -9.15
N ARG A 63 9.64 -7.98 -9.40
CA ARG A 63 10.61 -9.08 -9.31
C ARG A 63 11.38 -9.06 -8.00
N PRO A 64 10.72 -9.24 -6.85
CA PRO A 64 11.32 -9.07 -5.53
C PRO A 64 12.39 -10.11 -5.18
N GLY A 65 12.66 -11.04 -6.09
CA GLY A 65 13.69 -12.06 -5.96
C GLY A 65 13.13 -13.42 -5.50
N PRO A 66 13.97 -14.47 -5.58
CA PRO A 66 13.54 -15.87 -5.37
C PRO A 66 13.14 -16.18 -3.93
N ARG A 67 13.54 -15.37 -2.96
CA ARG A 67 13.14 -15.56 -1.56
C ARG A 67 11.71 -15.08 -1.26
N CYS A 68 11.08 -14.34 -2.17
CA CYS A 68 9.72 -13.86 -1.96
C CYS A 68 8.72 -15.00 -2.07
N ILE A 69 7.99 -15.28 -0.98
CA ILE A 69 6.99 -16.36 -0.92
C ILE A 69 5.57 -15.86 -0.95
N GLY A 70 5.34 -14.58 -0.67
CA GLY A 70 3.98 -14.07 -0.60
C GLY A 70 3.90 -12.56 -0.51
N ALA A 71 2.67 -12.10 -0.57
CA ALA A 71 2.30 -10.70 -0.47
C ALA A 71 1.31 -10.49 0.68
N GLU A 72 1.62 -9.53 1.53
CA GLU A 72 0.67 -8.94 2.44
C GLU A 72 0.03 -7.75 1.74
N TRP A 73 -1.30 -7.67 1.75
CA TRP A 73 -2.00 -6.59 1.05
C TRP A 73 -3.16 -6.02 1.85
N TRP A 74 -3.44 -4.75 1.62
CA TRP A 74 -4.61 -4.05 2.15
C TRP A 74 -5.05 -2.91 1.25
N LEU A 75 -6.27 -2.44 1.46
CA LEU A 75 -6.83 -1.30 0.75
C LEU A 75 -6.72 -0.06 1.61
N GLY A 76 -6.04 0.95 1.10
CA GLY A 76 -5.83 2.22 1.78
C GLY A 76 -6.83 3.28 1.37
N ARG A 77 -7.28 4.06 2.35
CA ARG A 77 -8.11 5.26 2.17
C ARG A 77 -7.53 6.41 2.95
N LEU A 78 -7.42 7.58 2.32
CA LEU A 78 -6.99 8.80 2.99
C LEU A 78 -7.85 9.97 2.53
N ALA A 79 -8.41 10.73 3.48
CA ALA A 79 -9.23 11.90 3.16
C ALA A 79 -8.38 13.11 2.76
N TYR A 80 -8.98 14.07 2.06
CA TYR A 80 -8.32 15.30 1.65
C TYR A 80 -7.79 16.06 2.86
N GLY A 81 -6.54 16.54 2.75
CA GLY A 81 -5.83 17.25 3.81
C GLY A 81 -5.27 16.38 4.93
N GLN A 82 -5.51 15.07 4.91
CA GLN A 82 -4.89 14.14 5.86
C GLN A 82 -3.49 13.73 5.41
N SER A 83 -2.61 13.57 6.41
CA SER A 83 -1.29 12.97 6.27
C SER A 83 -1.27 11.60 6.94
N LEU A 84 -0.37 10.75 6.49
CA LEU A 84 0.02 9.52 7.20
C LEU A 84 1.42 9.75 7.76
N PRO A 85 1.64 9.62 9.07
CA PRO A 85 2.96 9.81 9.66
C PRO A 85 4.03 8.99 8.95
N MET A 86 5.25 9.51 8.93
CA MET A 86 6.39 8.77 8.44
C MET A 86 6.63 7.53 9.32
N HIS A 87 6.84 6.38 8.69
CA HIS A 87 6.96 5.09 9.36
C HIS A 87 7.76 4.09 8.52
N PHE A 88 7.98 2.92 9.07
CA PHE A 88 8.49 1.75 8.38
C PHE A 88 7.41 0.68 8.33
N ASP A 89 7.28 0.00 7.20
CA ASP A 89 6.53 -1.25 7.15
C ASP A 89 7.29 -2.34 7.90
N ARG A 90 6.58 -3.07 8.76
CA ARG A 90 7.19 -4.10 9.58
C ARG A 90 6.16 -5.08 10.14
N ASP A 91 6.61 -6.27 10.50
CA ASP A 91 5.78 -7.22 11.23
C ASP A 91 5.57 -6.74 12.67
N MET A 92 4.51 -5.95 12.87
CA MET A 92 4.13 -5.37 14.16
C MET A 92 3.87 -6.42 15.24
N THR A 93 3.43 -7.61 14.85
CA THR A 93 3.14 -8.69 15.81
C THR A 93 4.42 -9.36 16.27
N LEU A 94 5.34 -9.63 15.35
CA LEU A 94 6.65 -10.16 15.69
C LEU A 94 7.40 -9.19 16.64
N GLU A 95 7.43 -7.90 16.26
CA GLU A 95 8.12 -6.90 17.06
C GLU A 95 7.56 -6.81 18.48
N ARG A 96 6.23 -6.78 18.64
CA ARG A 96 5.60 -6.74 19.97
C ARG A 96 5.87 -8.00 20.81
N ARG A 97 5.95 -9.16 20.20
CA ARG A 97 6.14 -10.44 20.89
C ARG A 97 7.58 -10.73 21.23
N THR A 98 8.51 -10.35 20.38
CA THR A 98 9.92 -10.78 20.48
C THR A 98 10.92 -9.62 20.52
N GLY A 99 10.47 -8.40 20.26
CA GLY A 99 11.36 -7.25 20.04
C GLY A 99 12.12 -7.29 18.71
N GLN A 100 11.94 -8.32 17.87
CA GLN A 100 12.61 -8.41 16.58
C GLN A 100 11.89 -7.56 15.55
N VAL A 101 12.64 -6.74 14.81
CA VAL A 101 12.12 -5.96 13.68
C VAL A 101 12.35 -6.76 12.40
N ALA A 102 11.29 -6.93 11.65
CA ALA A 102 11.33 -7.52 10.31
C ALA A 102 10.56 -6.63 9.34
N HIS A 103 11.21 -6.32 8.23
CA HIS A 103 10.66 -5.54 7.14
C HIS A 103 10.31 -6.45 5.96
N PRO A 104 9.35 -6.07 5.10
CA PRO A 104 9.16 -6.72 3.82
C PRO A 104 10.42 -6.60 2.95
N LEU A 105 10.57 -7.46 1.97
CA LEU A 105 11.60 -7.31 0.94
C LEU A 105 11.36 -6.04 0.12
N TRP A 106 10.09 -5.82 -0.24
CA TRP A 106 9.63 -4.63 -0.96
C TRP A 106 8.28 -4.19 -0.43
N SER A 107 8.13 -2.88 -0.28
CA SER A 107 6.85 -2.21 -0.08
C SER A 107 6.40 -1.57 -1.38
N SER A 108 5.09 -1.50 -1.61
CA SER A 108 4.59 -0.92 -2.84
C SER A 108 3.18 -0.36 -2.73
N ILE A 109 2.86 0.57 -3.61
CA ILE A 109 1.57 1.27 -3.64
C ILE A 109 1.09 1.41 -5.08
N LEU A 110 -0.09 0.87 -5.37
CA LEU A 110 -0.84 1.15 -6.59
C LEU A 110 -1.90 2.21 -6.31
N TYR A 111 -1.87 3.32 -7.02
CA TYR A 111 -2.88 4.37 -6.90
C TYR A 111 -4.09 4.04 -7.77
N LEU A 112 -5.27 4.04 -7.16
CA LEU A 112 -6.52 3.65 -7.82
C LEU A 112 -7.30 4.84 -8.37
N ASN A 113 -6.95 6.05 -7.94
CA ASN A 113 -7.55 7.28 -8.45
C ASN A 113 -6.55 8.45 -8.43
N ARG A 114 -6.89 9.51 -9.15
CA ARG A 114 -6.20 10.79 -9.03
C ARG A 114 -6.61 11.45 -7.71
N PHE A 115 -5.63 11.96 -6.98
CA PHE A 115 -5.88 12.66 -5.74
C PHE A 115 -4.85 13.79 -5.55
N PRO A 116 -5.27 15.04 -5.46
CA PRO A 116 -4.35 16.16 -5.34
C PRO A 116 -3.78 16.27 -3.92
N SER A 117 -2.56 16.80 -3.82
CA SER A 117 -2.01 17.35 -2.59
C SER A 117 -1.64 16.38 -1.45
N SER A 118 -1.54 15.10 -1.72
CA SER A 118 -1.13 14.11 -0.71
C SER A 118 -0.18 13.07 -1.33
N PRO A 119 1.03 13.48 -1.78
CA PRO A 119 2.02 12.56 -2.29
C PRO A 119 2.47 11.56 -1.22
N THR A 120 2.86 10.38 -1.66
CA THR A 120 3.68 9.49 -0.84
C THR A 120 5.12 9.98 -0.90
N VAL A 121 5.72 10.21 0.26
CA VAL A 121 7.14 10.58 0.38
C VAL A 121 7.90 9.36 0.87
N ILE A 122 8.96 9.00 0.15
CA ILE A 122 9.85 7.87 0.48
C ILE A 122 11.26 8.44 0.58
N LEU A 123 11.93 8.19 1.69
CA LEU A 123 13.28 8.69 1.98
C LEU A 123 14.29 7.53 1.96
N ASP A 124 15.56 7.85 1.72
CA ASP A 124 16.67 6.90 1.76
C ASP A 124 17.11 6.52 3.18
N GLN A 125 16.26 6.79 4.15
CA GLN A 125 16.49 6.49 5.55
C GLN A 125 15.97 5.10 5.93
N VAL A 126 16.77 4.41 6.74
CA VAL A 126 16.43 3.11 7.34
C VAL A 126 16.54 3.21 8.87
N LEU A 127 15.98 2.24 9.57
CA LEU A 127 16.11 2.13 11.02
C LEU A 127 17.54 1.71 11.39
N GLY A 128 18.17 2.45 12.28
CA GLY A 128 19.50 2.15 12.80
C GLY A 128 19.53 0.85 13.64
N ARG A 129 20.73 0.35 13.91
CA ARG A 129 20.92 -0.87 14.74
C ARG A 129 20.38 -0.73 16.16
N ASP A 130 20.35 0.50 16.68
CA ASP A 130 19.74 0.86 17.96
C ASP A 130 18.21 0.83 17.95
N ARG A 131 17.59 0.64 16.78
CA ARG A 131 16.14 0.63 16.53
C ARG A 131 15.42 1.92 16.92
N ARG A 132 16.15 3.03 17.00
CA ARG A 132 15.64 4.35 17.38
C ARG A 132 16.08 5.45 16.44
N SER A 133 17.32 5.41 16.01
CA SER A 133 17.88 6.41 15.09
C SER A 133 17.50 6.12 13.63
N LEU A 134 17.50 7.19 12.83
CA LEU A 134 17.42 7.08 11.36
C LEU A 134 18.83 7.11 10.76
N VAL A 135 19.07 6.27 9.77
CA VAL A 135 20.36 6.20 9.06
C VAL A 135 20.10 6.37 7.55
N PRO A 136 20.62 7.44 6.90
CA PRO A 136 21.36 8.56 7.50
C PRO A 136 20.46 9.43 8.41
N PRO A 137 21.00 10.20 9.35
CA PRO A 137 20.18 11.05 10.26
C PRO A 137 19.45 12.17 9.50
N VAL A 138 20.04 12.65 8.40
CA VAL A 138 19.39 13.56 7.44
C VAL A 138 19.28 12.84 6.11
N PRO A 139 18.10 12.79 5.48
CA PRO A 139 17.94 12.12 4.19
C PRO A 139 18.78 12.83 3.12
N ARG A 140 19.51 12.04 2.33
CA ARG A 140 20.29 12.53 1.17
C ARG A 140 19.46 12.50 -0.11
N TYR A 141 18.46 11.61 -0.13
CA TYR A 141 17.57 11.42 -1.27
C TYR A 141 16.15 11.12 -0.78
N GLY A 142 15.18 11.66 -1.49
CA GLY A 142 13.77 11.36 -1.27
C GLY A 142 12.97 11.46 -2.57
N LYS A 143 11.86 10.76 -2.63
CA LYS A 143 10.95 10.80 -3.76
C LYS A 143 9.54 11.07 -3.28
N ALA A 144 8.92 12.15 -3.80
CA ALA A 144 7.50 12.41 -3.66
C ALA A 144 6.75 11.83 -4.87
N VAL A 145 5.75 10.99 -4.62
CA VAL A 145 4.98 10.31 -5.66
C VAL A 145 3.53 10.73 -5.58
N GLU A 146 3.09 11.47 -6.60
CA GLU A 146 1.71 11.93 -6.71
C GLU A 146 0.75 10.78 -7.05
N PRO A 147 -0.44 10.73 -6.40
CA PRO A 147 -1.49 9.77 -6.72
C PRO A 147 -2.07 10.02 -8.12
N VAL A 148 -1.72 9.14 -9.05
CA VAL A 148 -2.25 9.11 -10.42
C VAL A 148 -2.80 7.72 -10.69
N PRO A 149 -3.98 7.56 -11.31
CA PRO A 149 -4.55 6.26 -11.60
C PRO A 149 -3.55 5.35 -12.33
N ASN A 150 -3.48 4.09 -11.92
CA ASN A 150 -2.58 3.07 -12.48
C ASN A 150 -1.08 3.37 -12.38
N ARG A 151 -0.71 4.38 -11.58
CA ARG A 151 0.68 4.60 -11.18
C ARG A 151 1.02 3.64 -10.04
N TYR A 152 2.18 3.05 -10.11
CA TYR A 152 2.69 2.10 -9.12
C TYR A 152 4.09 2.51 -8.68
N VAL A 153 4.31 2.56 -7.40
CA VAL A 153 5.63 2.75 -6.81
C VAL A 153 6.00 1.52 -6.00
N ALA A 154 7.21 1.00 -6.21
CA ALA A 154 7.78 -0.07 -5.41
C ALA A 154 9.14 0.40 -4.85
N TYR A 155 9.41 0.09 -3.60
CA TYR A 155 10.62 0.48 -2.93
C TYR A 155 11.05 -0.57 -1.92
N ARG A 156 12.33 -0.55 -1.55
CA ARG A 156 12.87 -1.46 -0.54
C ARG A 156 12.11 -1.32 0.77
N GLY A 157 11.66 -2.41 1.35
CA GLY A 157 10.67 -2.45 2.43
C GLY A 157 11.12 -1.85 3.77
N ASP A 158 12.43 -1.63 3.93
CA ASP A 158 13.02 -0.99 5.11
C ASP A 158 13.18 0.53 4.99
N LEU A 159 12.64 1.16 3.93
CA LEU A 159 12.73 2.61 3.74
C LEU A 159 11.67 3.37 4.53
N TYR A 160 12.07 4.50 5.11
CA TYR A 160 11.21 5.42 5.85
C TYR A 160 10.29 6.16 4.89
N HIS A 161 8.98 6.06 5.12
CA HIS A 161 8.00 6.62 4.19
C HIS A 161 6.72 7.07 4.89
N GLY A 162 5.92 7.88 4.19
CA GLY A 162 4.64 8.38 4.69
C GLY A 162 3.87 9.15 3.63
N VAL A 163 2.78 9.79 4.03
CA VAL A 163 1.98 10.66 3.15
C VAL A 163 1.95 12.06 3.73
N VAL A 164 2.35 13.04 2.92
CA VAL A 164 2.44 14.42 3.36
C VAL A 164 1.40 15.26 2.61
N ALA A 165 0.36 15.70 3.31
CA ALA A 165 -0.58 16.66 2.76
C ALA A 165 0.06 18.06 2.69
N SER A 166 -0.13 18.78 1.59
CA SER A 166 0.36 20.16 1.47
C SER A 166 -0.26 21.06 2.54
N PRO A 167 0.44 22.11 3.02
CA PRO A 167 -0.12 23.08 3.97
C PRO A 167 -1.45 23.68 3.50
N ALA A 168 -1.53 24.07 2.23
CA ALA A 168 -2.77 24.61 1.64
C ALA A 168 -3.93 23.59 1.65
N ALA A 169 -3.66 22.30 1.43
CA ALA A 169 -4.69 21.27 1.50
C ALA A 169 -5.18 21.04 2.94
N ARG A 170 -4.27 21.08 3.91
CA ARG A 170 -4.62 20.96 5.34
C ARG A 170 -5.49 22.13 5.80
N GLU A 171 -5.11 23.35 5.49
CA GLU A 171 -5.90 24.56 5.82
C GLU A 171 -7.28 24.53 5.17
N ARG A 172 -7.36 24.21 3.87
CA ARG A 172 -8.65 24.13 3.16
C ARG A 172 -9.55 23.05 3.75
N ALA A 173 -9.00 21.90 4.12
CA ALA A 173 -9.76 20.83 4.77
C ALA A 173 -10.25 21.23 6.17
N ALA A 174 -9.47 22.01 6.92
CA ALA A 174 -9.84 22.54 8.23
C ALA A 174 -10.94 23.59 8.16
N ARG A 175 -10.90 24.48 7.15
CA ARG A 175 -11.87 25.57 6.98
C ARG A 175 -13.23 25.11 6.45
N SER A 176 -13.32 24.00 5.73
CA SER A 176 -14.55 23.60 5.07
C SER A 176 -14.71 22.08 4.95
N GLY A 177 -15.65 21.53 5.69
CA GLY A 177 -16.09 20.13 5.54
C GLY A 177 -16.65 19.83 4.13
N LYS A 178 -17.22 20.85 3.44
CA LYS A 178 -17.68 20.73 2.05
C LYS A 178 -16.51 20.52 1.09
N ALA A 179 -15.40 21.25 1.25
CA ALA A 179 -14.20 21.08 0.43
C ALA A 179 -13.61 19.68 0.61
N ARG A 180 -13.62 19.14 1.83
CA ARG A 180 -13.17 17.79 2.13
C ARG A 180 -14.03 16.73 1.45
N LYS A 181 -15.36 16.89 1.43
CA LYS A 181 -16.29 15.99 0.71
C LYS A 181 -16.10 16.08 -0.81
N ALA A 182 -16.01 17.29 -1.36
CA ALA A 182 -15.87 17.53 -2.80
C ALA A 182 -14.56 16.97 -3.37
N ALA A 183 -13.45 17.05 -2.62
CA ALA A 183 -12.16 16.53 -3.06
C ALA A 183 -12.08 14.99 -3.06
N GLY A 184 -13.03 14.32 -2.42
CA GLY A 184 -13.09 12.87 -2.34
C GLY A 184 -12.03 12.25 -1.43
N VAL A 185 -11.65 11.03 -1.73
CA VAL A 185 -10.67 10.25 -0.97
C VAL A 185 -9.59 9.67 -1.89
N ARG A 186 -8.37 9.60 -1.40
CA ARG A 186 -7.28 8.85 -2.02
C ARG A 186 -7.51 7.37 -1.78
N LEU A 187 -7.53 6.58 -2.84
CA LEU A 187 -7.67 5.12 -2.79
C LEU A 187 -6.39 4.45 -3.30
N THR A 188 -5.90 3.48 -2.55
CA THR A 188 -4.68 2.74 -2.87
C THR A 188 -4.85 1.26 -2.59
N LEU A 189 -4.17 0.43 -3.38
CA LEU A 189 -3.83 -0.93 -3.03
C LEU A 189 -2.37 -0.92 -2.57
N LEU A 190 -2.14 -1.34 -1.33
CA LEU A 190 -0.81 -1.48 -0.74
C LEU A 190 -0.43 -2.95 -0.74
N VAL A 191 0.81 -3.23 -1.14
CA VAL A 191 1.31 -4.60 -1.26
C VAL A 191 2.75 -4.65 -0.75
N ASN A 192 2.96 -5.45 0.28
CA ASN A 192 4.26 -5.76 0.83
C ASN A 192 4.67 -7.18 0.44
N TYR A 193 5.84 -7.33 -0.17
CA TYR A 193 6.39 -8.61 -0.59
C TYR A 193 7.34 -9.15 0.47
N TRP A 194 7.12 -10.40 0.90
CA TRP A 194 7.79 -10.99 2.03
C TRP A 194 8.49 -12.31 1.70
N ASP A 195 9.58 -12.60 2.42
CA ASP A 195 10.25 -13.91 2.44
C ASP A 195 9.70 -14.86 3.52
N ARG A 196 8.71 -14.37 4.27
CA ARG A 196 7.95 -15.11 5.28
C ARG A 196 6.58 -14.48 5.45
N ARG A 197 5.62 -15.22 5.98
CA ARG A 197 4.32 -14.66 6.32
C ARG A 197 4.44 -13.85 7.63
N PRO A 198 3.98 -12.57 7.68
CA PRO A 198 3.84 -11.81 8.91
C PRO A 198 2.89 -12.49 9.91
N LEU A 199 3.14 -12.29 11.21
CA LEU A 199 2.39 -12.97 12.24
C LEU A 199 0.96 -12.44 12.41
N PRO A 200 -0.04 -13.32 12.68
CA PRO A 200 -1.37 -12.88 13.06
C PRO A 200 -1.34 -12.15 14.43
N PRO A 201 -2.33 -11.33 14.78
CA PRO A 201 -3.64 -11.17 14.10
C PRO A 201 -3.65 -10.10 13.00
N VAL A 202 -2.59 -9.31 12.81
CA VAL A 202 -2.59 -8.22 11.82
C VAL A 202 -2.67 -8.76 10.41
N CYS A 203 -1.81 -9.73 10.06
CA CYS A 203 -1.85 -10.38 8.75
C CYS A 203 -2.61 -11.72 8.83
N ARG A 204 -3.71 -11.86 8.09
CA ARG A 204 -4.58 -13.04 8.08
C ARG A 204 -4.98 -13.44 6.66
N ASP A 205 -5.57 -14.63 6.52
CA ASP A 205 -6.11 -15.05 5.23
C ASP A 205 -7.31 -14.19 4.82
N TYR A 206 -7.39 -13.88 3.53
CA TYR A 206 -8.55 -13.20 2.99
C TYR A 206 -9.77 -14.13 3.00
N VAL A 207 -10.82 -13.67 3.68
CA VAL A 207 -12.13 -14.32 3.68
C VAL A 207 -13.07 -13.47 2.84
N GLY A 208 -13.68 -14.04 1.81
CA GLY A 208 -14.48 -13.33 0.81
C GLY A 208 -15.63 -12.48 1.35
N THR A 209 -16.08 -12.75 2.57
CA THR A 209 -17.12 -11.95 3.24
C THR A 209 -16.66 -10.55 3.67
N VAL A 210 -15.35 -10.33 3.83
CA VAL A 210 -14.80 -9.03 4.27
C VAL A 210 -15.01 -7.97 3.19
N TYR A 211 -14.72 -8.29 1.93
CA TYR A 211 -14.85 -7.41 0.79
C TYR A 211 -15.52 -8.14 -0.39
N GLY A 212 -16.79 -8.53 -0.22
CA GLY A 212 -17.53 -9.32 -1.22
C GLY A 212 -17.53 -8.74 -2.64
N ALA A 213 -17.41 -7.41 -2.77
CA ALA A 213 -17.32 -6.75 -4.07
C ALA A 213 -16.05 -7.15 -4.87
N LEU A 214 -14.95 -7.56 -4.20
CA LEU A 214 -13.73 -7.98 -4.87
C LEU A 214 -13.87 -9.31 -5.63
N GLN A 215 -14.87 -10.12 -5.26
CA GLN A 215 -15.16 -11.41 -5.89
C GLN A 215 -16.21 -11.33 -6.99
N LYS A 216 -16.98 -10.22 -7.06
CA LYS A 216 -18.00 -10.04 -8.09
C LYS A 216 -17.38 -10.04 -9.49
N GLY A 217 -17.84 -10.97 -10.32
CA GLY A 217 -17.35 -11.10 -11.70
C GLY A 217 -15.91 -11.62 -11.83
N TYR A 218 -15.28 -12.05 -10.74
CA TYR A 218 -14.01 -12.74 -10.80
C TYR A 218 -14.29 -14.20 -11.27
N ARG A 219 -13.79 -14.54 -12.45
CA ARG A 219 -13.69 -15.93 -12.92
C ARG A 219 -12.20 -16.26 -12.91
N ALA A 220 -11.81 -17.28 -12.17
CA ALA A 220 -10.44 -17.80 -12.27
C ALA A 220 -10.19 -18.12 -13.76
N THR A 221 -9.20 -17.47 -14.36
CA THR A 221 -8.68 -17.90 -15.65
C THR A 221 -7.91 -19.18 -15.40
N THR A 222 -8.50 -20.30 -15.81
CA THR A 222 -7.85 -21.62 -15.89
C THR A 222 -6.64 -21.54 -16.81
#